data_a05c0fb09da454eaf65518fb121cedab
#
_entry.id   a05c0fb09da454eaf65518fb121cedab
#
_cell.length_a   1.000
_cell.length_b   1.000
_cell.length_c   1.000
_cell.angle_alpha   90.00
_cell.angle_beta   90.00
_cell.angle_gamma   90.00
#
_symmetry.space_group_name_H-M   'P 1'
#
loop_
_entity.id
_entity.type
_entity.pdbx_description
1 polymer ?
#
loop_
_entity_poly.entity_id
_entity_poly.type
_entity_poly.pdbx_seq_one_letter_code
_entity_poly.pdbx_strand_id
1 'polypeptide(L)'
;MRHPTEGVLRRLVDEPAGVSDADRTHVSGCATCLAGLATAREDAATVHAALDAGGPDADLPAAWQRLTTGLADTPRPAPARTRRSRDLFRRPVVATVAVGVVLAGAGTAAANDWLPVFRTEAVQPVAFDTADLIALPDLTGYGDVVVSGEPDVRAVDDAATAAAESGLTVPEVTELPDGITGSPTYQVGDQVTATFTYSADRAAASAAAAGEVLPPTPAGLDGSAVQLVAGPGVAQVFESRTGVPGLVVGRAVAPTASSSGVPFDTLRDHLLSLPGLPDDVAAQLATFTADGGTLPLPVPADRVTTSATDVDGVPATVLETRDGLLSAVVWVSEGTVTVVAGSLDADEVLEVARELR
;
A
#
# COMPACT_ATOMS: atom_id res chain seq x y z
N MET A 1 22.35 5.71 37.41
CA MET A 1 21.07 5.09 37.03
C MET A 1 20.72 5.59 35.65
N ARG A 2 20.23 4.74 34.75
CA ARG A 2 19.86 5.13 33.40
C ARG A 2 18.42 5.66 33.44
N HIS A 3 18.17 6.84 32.89
CA HIS A 3 16.81 7.40 32.83
C HIS A 3 16.03 6.79 31.67
N PRO A 4 14.71 6.58 31.82
CA PRO A 4 13.82 6.27 30.72
C PRO A 4 13.96 7.27 29.55
N THR A 5 13.78 6.80 28.33
CA THR A 5 13.87 7.63 27.14
C THR A 5 12.63 8.53 27.04
N GLU A 6 12.70 9.60 26.24
CA GLU A 6 11.58 10.49 25.97
C GLU A 6 10.36 9.73 25.42
N GLY A 7 10.57 8.70 24.55
CA GLY A 7 9.50 7.85 24.06
C GLY A 7 8.75 7.09 25.16
N VAL A 8 9.44 6.68 26.24
CA VAL A 8 8.79 6.06 27.41
C VAL A 8 7.98 7.09 28.19
N LEU A 9 8.47 8.33 28.30
CA LEU A 9 7.72 9.40 28.98
C LEU A 9 6.47 9.79 28.19
N ARG A 10 6.53 9.87 26.86
CA ARG A 10 5.36 10.10 25.99
C ARG A 10 4.35 8.96 26.12
N ARG A 11 4.83 7.70 26.04
CA ARG A 11 3.96 6.54 26.24
C ARG A 11 3.27 6.52 27.60
N LEU A 12 3.93 7.06 28.63
CA LEU A 12 3.34 7.19 29.98
C LEU A 12 2.16 8.17 30.00
N VAL A 13 2.09 9.14 29.06
CA VAL A 13 0.96 10.05 28.88
C VAL A 13 -0.18 9.35 28.13
N ASP A 14 0.12 8.66 27.04
CA ASP A 14 -0.87 8.12 26.09
C ASP A 14 -1.37 6.73 26.50
N GLU A 15 -0.46 5.85 26.93
CA GLU A 15 -0.72 4.45 27.29
C GLU A 15 0.00 4.04 28.59
N PRO A 16 -0.37 4.57 29.75
CA PRO A 16 0.34 4.29 31.01
C PRO A 16 0.42 2.82 31.38
N ALA A 17 -0.55 2.00 30.93
CA ALA A 17 -0.53 0.54 31.11
C ALA A 17 0.53 -0.18 30.25
N GLY A 18 0.99 0.44 29.16
CA GLY A 18 2.03 -0.08 28.27
C GLY A 18 3.46 0.18 28.74
N VAL A 19 3.65 0.90 29.86
CA VAL A 19 4.96 1.20 30.44
C VAL A 19 5.27 0.25 31.60
N SER A 20 6.53 -0.24 31.67
CA SER A 20 6.96 -1.17 32.72
C SER A 20 6.82 -0.58 34.13
N ASP A 21 6.56 -1.44 35.13
CA ASP A 21 6.48 -1.03 36.53
C ASP A 21 7.79 -0.41 37.03
N ALA A 22 8.92 -0.89 36.53
CA ALA A 22 10.25 -0.37 36.85
C ALA A 22 10.42 1.07 36.37
N ASP A 23 9.99 1.39 35.14
CA ASP A 23 10.04 2.74 34.60
C ASP A 23 9.07 3.68 35.32
N ARG A 24 7.84 3.21 35.59
CA ARG A 24 6.85 3.98 36.38
C ARG A 24 7.39 4.34 37.76
N THR A 25 7.99 3.38 38.43
CA THR A 25 8.60 3.57 39.79
C THR A 25 9.79 4.54 39.67
N HIS A 26 10.65 4.40 38.64
CA HIS A 26 11.76 5.33 38.45
C HIS A 26 11.26 6.77 38.18
N VAL A 27 10.29 6.95 37.28
CA VAL A 27 9.73 8.26 36.94
C VAL A 27 9.12 8.94 38.14
N SER A 28 8.37 8.19 38.97
CA SER A 28 7.73 8.75 40.16
C SER A 28 8.73 9.24 41.25
N GLY A 29 9.94 8.71 41.28
CA GLY A 29 11.01 9.07 42.23
C GLY A 29 12.11 9.98 41.66
N CYS A 30 12.06 10.36 40.39
CA CYS A 30 13.14 11.12 39.76
C CYS A 30 12.68 12.50 39.28
N ALA A 31 13.24 13.56 39.84
CA ALA A 31 12.87 14.94 39.49
C ALA A 31 13.10 15.27 38.00
N THR A 32 14.19 14.75 37.40
CA THR A 32 14.49 14.95 35.97
C THR A 32 13.43 14.31 35.08
N CYS A 33 13.03 13.07 35.41
CA CYS A 33 12.01 12.35 34.64
C CYS A 33 10.60 12.93 34.85
N LEU A 34 10.30 13.44 36.02
CA LEU A 34 9.05 14.17 36.29
C LEU A 34 8.95 15.47 35.50
N ALA A 35 10.07 16.22 35.38
CA ALA A 35 10.10 17.41 34.52
C ALA A 35 9.88 17.06 33.05
N GLY A 36 10.55 16.02 32.54
CA GLY A 36 10.34 15.54 31.16
C GLY A 36 8.89 15.06 30.93
N LEU A 37 8.27 14.40 31.90
CA LEU A 37 6.87 13.99 31.82
C LEU A 37 5.91 15.20 31.82
N ALA A 38 6.24 16.28 32.55
CA ALA A 38 5.46 17.52 32.52
C ALA A 38 5.49 18.16 31.12
N THR A 39 6.67 18.25 30.50
CA THR A 39 6.82 18.74 29.11
C THR A 39 6.02 17.89 28.13
N ALA A 40 6.09 16.55 28.22
CA ALA A 40 5.32 15.66 27.34
C ALA A 40 3.80 15.86 27.48
N ARG A 41 3.31 16.18 28.68
CA ARG A 41 1.90 16.49 28.91
C ARG A 41 1.49 17.85 28.34
N GLU A 42 2.35 18.84 28.41
CA GLU A 42 2.12 20.17 27.81
C GLU A 42 2.07 20.08 26.29
N ASP A 43 2.97 19.31 25.67
CA ASP A 43 2.95 19.02 24.24
C ASP A 43 1.64 18.34 23.84
N ALA A 44 1.24 17.28 24.54
CA ALA A 44 0.00 16.56 24.28
C ALA A 44 -1.24 17.48 24.42
N ALA A 45 -1.27 18.36 25.42
CA ALA A 45 -2.36 19.32 25.60
C ALA A 45 -2.40 20.35 24.47
N THR A 46 -1.25 20.78 23.95
CA THR A 46 -1.16 21.71 22.80
C THR A 46 -1.72 21.07 21.53
N VAL A 47 -1.32 19.82 21.25
CA VAL A 47 -1.85 19.06 20.11
C VAL A 47 -3.34 18.81 20.24
N HIS A 48 -3.81 18.42 21.44
CA HIS A 48 -5.24 18.21 21.72
C HIS A 48 -6.06 19.49 21.45
N ALA A 49 -5.61 20.62 21.96
CA ALA A 49 -6.27 21.90 21.74
C ALA A 49 -6.31 22.31 20.25
N ALA A 50 -5.27 21.99 19.46
CA ALA A 50 -5.24 22.26 18.04
C ALA A 50 -6.20 21.34 17.25
N LEU A 51 -6.36 20.09 17.67
CA LEU A 51 -7.27 19.13 17.03
C LEU A 51 -8.73 19.34 17.45
N ASP A 52 -8.99 19.89 18.64
CA ASP A 52 -10.34 20.14 19.17
C ASP A 52 -10.96 21.44 18.61
N ALA A 53 -10.18 22.25 17.93
CA ALA A 53 -10.62 23.52 17.36
C ALA A 53 -11.49 23.31 16.09
N GLY A 54 -12.77 22.92 16.27
CA GLY A 54 -13.79 23.02 15.22
C GLY A 54 -14.51 21.74 14.81
N GLY A 55 -14.48 20.68 15.58
CA GLY A 55 -15.34 19.52 15.36
C GLY A 55 -16.82 19.82 15.69
N PRO A 56 -17.81 19.30 14.91
CA PRO A 56 -19.21 19.41 15.32
C PRO A 56 -19.41 18.71 16.66
N ASP A 57 -20.18 19.33 17.56
CA ASP A 57 -20.59 18.73 18.83
C ASP A 57 -21.24 17.37 18.58
N ALA A 58 -20.53 16.30 18.88
CA ALA A 58 -21.03 14.95 18.73
C ALA A 58 -22.01 14.65 19.88
N ASP A 59 -23.29 14.38 19.56
CA ASP A 59 -24.25 13.87 20.52
C ASP A 59 -23.88 12.42 20.89
N LEU A 60 -22.96 12.29 21.87
CA LEU A 60 -22.47 11.01 22.38
C LEU A 60 -23.58 10.12 22.92
N PRO A 61 -24.60 10.62 23.68
CA PRO A 61 -25.75 9.82 24.10
C PRO A 61 -26.51 9.21 22.94
N ALA A 62 -26.84 9.99 21.92
CA ALA A 62 -27.54 9.51 20.74
C ALA A 62 -26.69 8.55 19.89
N ALA A 63 -25.38 8.78 19.80
CA ALA A 63 -24.45 7.86 19.11
C ALA A 63 -24.34 6.52 19.86
N TRP A 64 -24.28 6.56 21.18
CA TRP A 64 -24.25 5.37 22.02
C TRP A 64 -25.54 4.56 21.95
N GLN A 65 -26.71 5.22 21.95
CA GLN A 65 -27.99 4.56 21.75
C GLN A 65 -28.09 3.87 20.39
N ARG A 66 -27.64 4.52 19.30
CA ARG A 66 -27.61 3.90 17.96
C ARG A 66 -26.74 2.65 17.94
N LEU A 67 -25.56 2.71 18.57
CA LEU A 67 -24.64 1.58 18.65
C LEU A 67 -25.26 0.41 19.43
N THR A 68 -25.80 0.68 20.61
CA THR A 68 -26.40 -0.36 21.48
C THR A 68 -27.66 -0.98 20.88
N THR A 69 -28.49 -0.19 20.18
CA THR A 69 -29.64 -0.69 19.44
C THR A 69 -29.23 -1.59 18.28
N GLY A 70 -28.24 -1.15 17.48
CA GLY A 70 -27.69 -1.95 16.38
C GLY A 70 -27.05 -3.28 16.84
N LEU A 71 -26.43 -3.30 18.03
CA LEU A 71 -25.91 -4.52 18.63
C LEU A 71 -27.01 -5.46 19.15
N ALA A 72 -28.14 -4.91 19.62
CA ALA A 72 -29.26 -5.70 20.11
C ALA A 72 -30.06 -6.35 19.00
N ASP A 73 -30.17 -5.70 17.83
CA ASP A 73 -30.89 -6.18 16.65
C ASP A 73 -30.07 -7.18 15.80
N THR A 74 -28.78 -7.38 16.12
CA THR A 74 -27.96 -8.36 15.42
C THR A 74 -28.30 -9.77 15.95
N PRO A 75 -28.83 -10.70 15.13
CA PRO A 75 -29.09 -12.07 15.56
C PRO A 75 -27.79 -12.67 16.10
N ARG A 76 -27.83 -13.18 17.36
CA ARG A 76 -26.67 -13.88 17.94
C ARG A 76 -26.32 -15.06 17.04
N PRO A 77 -25.17 -15.06 16.36
CA PRO A 77 -24.72 -16.27 15.67
C PRO A 77 -24.45 -17.33 16.73
N ALA A 78 -24.90 -18.56 16.48
CA ALA A 78 -24.50 -19.72 17.26
C ALA A 78 -22.95 -19.78 17.29
N PRO A 79 -22.32 -20.36 18.34
CA PRO A 79 -20.88 -20.29 18.53
C PRO A 79 -20.15 -20.98 17.39
N ALA A 80 -19.86 -20.21 16.35
CA ALA A 80 -18.95 -20.61 15.30
C ALA A 80 -17.52 -20.48 15.86
N ARG A 81 -16.78 -21.58 15.73
CA ARG A 81 -15.37 -21.64 16.09
C ARG A 81 -14.66 -20.42 15.55
N THR A 82 -14.06 -19.65 16.44
CA THR A 82 -13.41 -18.37 16.20
C THR A 82 -12.36 -18.47 15.11
N ARG A 83 -12.67 -18.00 13.91
CA ARG A 83 -11.68 -17.62 12.89
C ARG A 83 -11.12 -16.25 13.28
N ARG A 84 -10.07 -16.25 14.08
CA ARG A 84 -9.35 -15.04 14.53
C ARG A 84 -8.54 -14.33 13.44
N SER A 85 -8.55 -14.82 12.20
CA SER A 85 -7.69 -14.30 11.13
C SER A 85 -8.26 -13.10 10.34
N ARG A 86 -9.55 -12.76 10.53
CA ARG A 86 -10.17 -11.68 9.73
C ARG A 86 -9.80 -10.25 10.14
N ASP A 87 -9.38 -10.03 11.37
CA ASP A 87 -9.14 -8.69 11.88
C ASP A 87 -7.71 -8.17 11.66
N LEU A 88 -6.74 -9.05 11.37
CA LEU A 88 -5.34 -8.63 11.14
C LEU A 88 -5.16 -7.94 9.78
N PHE A 89 -5.92 -8.34 8.76
CA PHE A 89 -5.86 -7.72 7.42
C PHE A 89 -6.56 -6.36 7.33
N ARG A 90 -7.29 -5.96 8.36
CA ARG A 90 -7.85 -4.60 8.47
C ARG A 90 -6.88 -3.57 9.05
N ARG A 91 -5.68 -3.96 9.44
CA ARG A 91 -4.63 -3.01 9.85
C ARG A 91 -3.89 -2.53 8.60
N PRO A 92 -3.87 -1.23 8.30
CA PRO A 92 -3.37 -0.68 7.03
C PRO A 92 -1.88 -0.96 6.75
N VAL A 93 -1.10 -1.35 7.74
CA VAL A 93 0.35 -1.54 7.61
C VAL A 93 0.73 -2.86 6.92
N VAL A 94 0.00 -3.97 7.15
CA VAL A 94 0.28 -5.25 6.48
C VAL A 94 -0.34 -5.30 5.09
N ALA A 95 -1.48 -4.62 4.91
CA ALA A 95 -2.13 -4.49 3.60
C ALA A 95 -1.32 -3.64 2.61
N THR A 96 -0.50 -2.68 3.08
CA THR A 96 0.21 -1.75 2.20
C THR A 96 1.34 -2.41 1.41
N VAL A 97 2.03 -3.40 1.97
CA VAL A 97 3.09 -4.12 1.23
C VAL A 97 2.49 -5.17 0.29
N ALA A 98 1.45 -5.90 0.71
CA ALA A 98 0.78 -6.90 -0.14
C ALA A 98 -0.13 -6.25 -1.21
N VAL A 99 -0.83 -5.15 -0.88
CA VAL A 99 -1.73 -4.44 -1.81
C VAL A 99 -0.95 -3.61 -2.83
N GLY A 100 0.23 -3.09 -2.50
CA GLY A 100 1.06 -2.36 -3.46
C GLY A 100 1.52 -3.21 -4.65
N VAL A 101 1.57 -4.53 -4.50
CA VAL A 101 1.99 -5.46 -5.56
C VAL A 101 0.79 -6.14 -6.23
N VAL A 102 -0.31 -6.35 -5.50
CA VAL A 102 -1.52 -7.01 -6.04
C VAL A 102 -2.38 -6.06 -6.88
N LEU A 103 -2.19 -4.73 -6.76
CA LEU A 103 -2.95 -3.75 -7.56
C LEU A 103 -2.40 -3.53 -8.98
N ALA A 104 -1.69 -4.50 -9.52
CA ALA A 104 -1.12 -4.35 -10.82
C ALA A 104 -1.36 -5.58 -11.71
N GLY A 105 -2.28 -5.64 -12.64
CA GLY A 105 -2.41 -6.73 -13.59
C GLY A 105 -3.54 -6.71 -14.62
N ALA A 106 -3.48 -7.51 -15.61
CA ALA A 106 -3.97 -7.41 -16.98
C ALA A 106 -5.45 -7.80 -17.25
N GLY A 107 -6.09 -7.09 -18.16
CA GLY A 107 -7.36 -7.46 -18.77
C GLY A 107 -7.43 -7.20 -20.27
N THR A 108 -8.32 -7.91 -20.93
CA THR A 108 -8.49 -7.89 -22.38
C THR A 108 -9.05 -6.56 -22.88
N ALA A 109 -8.27 -5.83 -23.68
CA ALA A 109 -8.75 -4.71 -24.48
C ALA A 109 -9.67 -5.25 -25.60
N ALA A 110 -10.98 -5.18 -25.37
CA ALA A 110 -11.98 -5.44 -26.39
C ALA A 110 -12.57 -4.13 -26.91
N ALA A 111 -12.17 -3.78 -28.14
CA ALA A 111 -12.94 -2.97 -29.09
C ALA A 111 -13.39 -1.57 -28.65
N ASN A 112 -12.47 -0.64 -28.44
CA ASN A 112 -12.65 0.80 -28.61
C ASN A 112 -11.26 1.42 -28.65
N ASP A 113 -10.68 1.69 -29.80
CA ASP A 113 -9.48 2.52 -30.06
C ASP A 113 -8.39 2.62 -28.97
N TRP A 114 -8.32 1.63 -28.08
CA TRP A 114 -7.33 1.54 -27.02
C TRP A 114 -6.01 1.00 -27.59
N LEU A 115 -5.00 1.80 -27.58
CA LEU A 115 -3.65 1.40 -27.95
C LEU A 115 -2.93 0.87 -26.69
N PRO A 116 -2.33 -0.33 -26.75
CA PRO A 116 -1.50 -0.81 -25.65
C PRO A 116 -0.32 0.15 -25.47
N VAL A 117 -0.14 0.60 -24.22
CA VAL A 117 0.95 1.51 -23.85
C VAL A 117 2.16 0.71 -23.41
N PHE A 118 1.98 -0.20 -22.45
CA PHE A 118 3.05 -1.09 -22.04
C PHE A 118 2.48 -2.40 -21.46
N ARG A 119 3.33 -3.43 -21.49
CA ARG A 119 3.18 -4.64 -20.69
C ARG A 119 4.35 -4.67 -19.71
N THR A 120 4.07 -4.91 -18.47
CA THR A 120 5.12 -4.97 -17.45
C THR A 120 6.02 -6.17 -17.68
N GLU A 121 7.29 -5.91 -17.92
CA GLU A 121 8.37 -6.91 -18.06
C GLU A 121 9.38 -6.81 -16.91
N ALA A 122 9.42 -5.64 -16.25
CA ALA A 122 10.28 -5.37 -15.11
C ALA A 122 9.61 -4.41 -14.13
N VAL A 123 10.12 -4.37 -12.90
CA VAL A 123 9.71 -3.41 -11.85
C VAL A 123 10.90 -2.52 -11.54
N GLN A 124 10.68 -1.20 -11.48
CA GLN A 124 11.71 -0.25 -11.08
C GLN A 124 11.22 0.59 -9.92
N PRO A 125 11.97 0.65 -8.80
CA PRO A 125 11.64 1.51 -7.69
C PRO A 125 11.66 2.99 -8.08
N VAL A 126 10.63 3.73 -7.69
CA VAL A 126 10.54 5.18 -7.73
C VAL A 126 10.55 5.67 -6.29
N ALA A 127 11.64 6.31 -5.92
CA ALA A 127 11.80 6.83 -4.57
C ALA A 127 10.99 8.11 -4.38
N PHE A 128 10.24 8.20 -3.28
CA PHE A 128 9.56 9.42 -2.85
C PHE A 128 9.64 9.53 -1.33
N ASP A 129 9.54 10.74 -0.79
CA ASP A 129 9.35 10.93 0.64
C ASP A 129 7.87 10.78 1.00
N THR A 130 7.58 10.23 2.19
CA THR A 130 6.17 10.05 2.63
C THR A 130 5.39 11.38 2.62
N ALA A 131 6.08 12.51 2.81
CA ALA A 131 5.49 13.84 2.70
C ALA A 131 5.00 14.17 1.28
N ASP A 132 5.68 13.67 0.25
CA ASP A 132 5.34 13.93 -1.15
C ASP A 132 4.05 13.21 -1.57
N LEU A 133 3.75 12.05 -0.98
CA LEU A 133 2.48 11.36 -1.19
C LEU A 133 1.26 12.20 -0.78
N ILE A 134 1.41 13.01 0.26
CA ILE A 134 0.36 13.92 0.73
C ILE A 134 0.24 15.13 -0.22
N ALA A 135 1.33 15.44 -0.92
CA ALA A 135 1.40 16.55 -1.87
C ALA A 135 0.99 16.16 -3.31
N LEU A 136 0.77 14.86 -3.59
CA LEU A 136 0.34 14.45 -4.93
C LEU A 136 -0.99 15.12 -5.29
N PRO A 137 -1.11 15.69 -6.51
CA PRO A 137 -2.35 16.32 -6.94
C PRO A 137 -3.48 15.29 -7.01
N ASP A 138 -4.66 15.71 -6.54
CA ASP A 138 -5.87 14.90 -6.71
C ASP A 138 -6.25 14.86 -8.19
N LEU A 139 -6.01 13.74 -8.85
CA LEU A 139 -6.31 13.53 -10.26
C LEU A 139 -7.78 13.81 -10.60
N THR A 140 -8.70 13.72 -9.63
CA THR A 140 -10.12 14.05 -9.86
C THR A 140 -10.34 15.54 -10.17
N GLY A 141 -9.40 16.39 -9.78
CA GLY A 141 -9.37 17.80 -10.17
C GLY A 141 -9.00 18.03 -11.65
N TYR A 142 -8.42 17.03 -12.32
CA TYR A 142 -7.94 17.14 -13.69
C TYR A 142 -8.71 16.24 -14.68
N GLY A 143 -9.61 15.40 -14.19
CA GLY A 143 -10.38 14.51 -15.03
C GLY A 143 -11.31 13.59 -14.26
N ASP A 144 -11.88 12.62 -14.97
CA ASP A 144 -12.71 11.57 -14.40
C ASP A 144 -11.87 10.34 -14.08
N VAL A 145 -11.97 9.87 -12.84
CA VAL A 145 -11.38 8.59 -12.41
C VAL A 145 -12.52 7.59 -12.24
N VAL A 146 -12.52 6.52 -13.01
CA VAL A 146 -13.48 5.42 -12.90
C VAL A 146 -12.74 4.16 -12.54
N VAL A 147 -13.10 3.55 -11.41
CA VAL A 147 -12.58 2.25 -10.99
C VAL A 147 -13.68 1.23 -11.15
N SER A 148 -13.38 0.15 -11.89
CA SER A 148 -14.25 -1.00 -12.09
C SER A 148 -13.60 -2.25 -11.51
N GLY A 149 -14.40 -3.12 -10.91
CA GLY A 149 -13.93 -4.21 -10.07
C GLY A 149 -13.76 -3.73 -8.62
N GLU A 150 -13.98 -4.62 -7.70
CA GLU A 150 -13.73 -4.35 -6.29
C GLU A 150 -12.35 -4.91 -5.93
N PRO A 151 -11.49 -4.15 -5.26
CA PRO A 151 -10.24 -4.68 -4.74
C PRO A 151 -10.53 -5.55 -3.51
N ASP A 152 -11.35 -6.59 -3.70
CA ASP A 152 -11.72 -7.52 -2.64
C ASP A 152 -10.72 -8.68 -2.62
N VAL A 153 -10.03 -8.80 -1.49
CA VAL A 153 -9.14 -9.93 -1.22
C VAL A 153 -9.86 -10.88 -0.28
N ARG A 154 -10.22 -12.04 -0.80
CA ARG A 154 -10.95 -13.06 -0.06
C ARG A 154 -10.08 -14.27 0.27
N ALA A 155 -10.31 -14.85 1.43
CA ALA A 155 -9.68 -16.09 1.80
C ALA A 155 -10.38 -17.27 1.11
N VAL A 156 -9.59 -18.23 0.63
CA VAL A 156 -10.05 -19.49 0.04
C VAL A 156 -9.47 -20.69 0.79
N ASP A 157 -10.06 -21.85 0.62
CA ASP A 157 -9.78 -23.00 1.49
C ASP A 157 -8.42 -23.65 1.21
N ASP A 158 -8.00 -23.70 -0.07
CA ASP A 158 -6.78 -24.40 -0.49
C ASP A 158 -6.15 -23.80 -1.77
N ALA A 159 -4.97 -24.29 -2.12
CA ALA A 159 -4.21 -23.89 -3.29
C ALA A 159 -4.94 -24.17 -4.62
N ALA A 160 -5.68 -25.27 -4.69
CA ALA A 160 -6.40 -25.65 -5.91
C ALA A 160 -7.55 -24.69 -6.20
N THR A 161 -8.29 -24.31 -5.14
CA THR A 161 -9.34 -23.29 -5.21
C THR A 161 -8.74 -21.94 -5.57
N ALA A 162 -7.60 -21.55 -4.94
CA ALA A 162 -6.90 -20.30 -5.25
C ALA A 162 -6.45 -20.25 -6.72
N ALA A 163 -5.90 -21.34 -7.25
CA ALA A 163 -5.49 -21.44 -8.65
C ALA A 163 -6.69 -21.38 -9.61
N ALA A 164 -7.78 -22.08 -9.28
CA ALA A 164 -8.98 -22.11 -10.12
C ALA A 164 -9.67 -20.73 -10.20
N GLU A 165 -9.73 -19.99 -9.09
CA GLU A 165 -10.36 -18.67 -9.03
C GLU A 165 -9.50 -17.57 -9.62
N SER A 166 -8.17 -17.60 -9.41
CA SER A 166 -7.25 -16.58 -9.93
C SER A 166 -6.78 -16.85 -11.38
N GLY A 167 -6.86 -18.10 -11.83
CA GLY A 167 -6.26 -18.55 -13.09
C GLY A 167 -4.72 -18.58 -13.06
N LEU A 168 -4.11 -18.41 -11.89
CA LEU A 168 -2.66 -18.37 -11.70
C LEU A 168 -2.17 -19.67 -11.06
N THR A 169 -0.95 -20.07 -11.40
CA THR A 169 -0.27 -21.13 -10.66
C THR A 169 0.10 -20.62 -9.26
N VAL A 170 -0.36 -21.28 -8.22
CA VAL A 170 0.04 -21.00 -6.84
C VAL A 170 1.46 -21.51 -6.64
N PRO A 171 2.43 -20.67 -6.25
CA PRO A 171 3.80 -21.12 -6.04
C PRO A 171 3.89 -22.12 -4.90
N GLU A 172 4.76 -23.10 -5.02
CA GLU A 172 5.03 -24.06 -3.96
C GLU A 172 6.27 -23.62 -3.17
N VAL A 173 6.11 -23.39 -1.87
CA VAL A 173 7.22 -23.12 -0.94
C VAL A 173 7.68 -24.45 -0.38
N THR A 174 8.88 -24.88 -0.77
CA THR A 174 9.41 -26.22 -0.41
C THR A 174 10.01 -26.25 0.99
N GLU A 175 10.70 -25.18 1.38
CA GLU A 175 11.31 -25.04 2.70
C GLU A 175 10.86 -23.73 3.35
N LEU A 176 10.50 -23.79 4.62
CA LEU A 176 10.11 -22.60 5.38
C LEU A 176 11.31 -22.08 6.16
N PRO A 177 11.56 -20.75 6.11
CA PRO A 177 12.61 -20.11 6.91
C PRO A 177 12.39 -20.31 8.42
N ASP A 178 13.49 -20.13 9.17
CA ASP A 178 13.43 -20.20 10.61
C ASP A 178 12.43 -19.20 11.20
N GLY A 179 11.56 -19.67 12.07
CA GLY A 179 10.54 -18.83 12.69
C GLY A 179 9.19 -18.85 11.99
N ILE A 180 9.10 -19.35 10.78
CA ILE A 180 7.85 -19.54 10.03
C ILE A 180 7.33 -20.96 10.27
N THR A 181 6.03 -21.12 10.43
CA THR A 181 5.43 -22.41 10.82
C THR A 181 4.06 -22.63 10.18
N GLY A 182 3.68 -23.92 10.08
CA GLY A 182 2.34 -24.35 9.69
C GLY A 182 2.08 -24.35 8.18
N SER A 183 0.85 -24.62 7.83
CA SER A 183 0.36 -24.54 6.44
C SER A 183 -0.12 -23.11 6.14
N PRO A 184 0.04 -22.63 4.90
CA PRO A 184 -0.41 -21.30 4.55
C PRO A 184 -1.93 -21.18 4.54
N THR A 185 -2.42 -19.96 4.72
CA THR A 185 -3.75 -19.56 4.30
C THR A 185 -3.68 -18.94 2.93
N TYR A 186 -4.69 -19.20 2.09
CA TYR A 186 -4.72 -18.72 0.71
C TYR A 186 -5.68 -17.56 0.56
N GLN A 187 -5.30 -16.60 -0.29
CA GLN A 187 -6.09 -15.44 -0.60
C GLN A 187 -6.10 -15.19 -2.10
N VAL A 188 -7.23 -14.75 -2.62
CA VAL A 188 -7.42 -14.41 -4.03
C VAL A 188 -7.93 -12.99 -4.13
N GLY A 189 -7.32 -12.20 -5.00
CA GLY A 189 -7.78 -10.88 -5.38
C GLY A 189 -8.29 -10.87 -6.82
N ASP A 190 -9.39 -10.16 -7.04
CA ASP A 190 -9.98 -10.05 -8.38
C ASP A 190 -9.26 -8.99 -9.22
N GLN A 191 -9.56 -8.97 -10.52
CA GLN A 191 -9.06 -7.96 -11.42
C GLN A 191 -9.73 -6.61 -11.15
N VAL A 192 -8.92 -5.54 -11.12
CA VAL A 192 -9.38 -4.16 -11.01
C VAL A 192 -8.94 -3.38 -12.25
N THR A 193 -9.81 -2.52 -12.74
CA THR A 193 -9.50 -1.61 -13.86
C THR A 193 -9.72 -0.17 -13.39
N ALA A 194 -8.70 0.67 -13.52
CA ALA A 194 -8.79 2.10 -13.28
C ALA A 194 -8.64 2.86 -14.59
N THR A 195 -9.59 3.73 -14.90
CA THR A 195 -9.56 4.58 -16.09
C THR A 195 -9.55 6.03 -15.65
N PHE A 196 -8.55 6.77 -16.09
CA PHE A 196 -8.49 8.21 -15.97
C PHE A 196 -8.78 8.85 -17.33
N THR A 197 -9.74 9.78 -17.39
CA THR A 197 -10.05 10.55 -18.58
C THR A 197 -9.78 12.02 -18.31
N TYR A 198 -8.85 12.62 -19.03
CA TYR A 198 -8.48 14.01 -18.86
C TYR A 198 -9.64 14.95 -19.27
N SER A 199 -9.87 16.01 -18.49
CA SER A 199 -10.84 17.06 -18.77
C SER A 199 -10.19 18.42 -18.66
N ALA A 200 -10.06 19.12 -19.79
CA ALA A 200 -9.50 20.47 -19.84
C ALA A 200 -10.32 21.48 -19.01
N ASP A 201 -11.64 21.34 -19.00
CA ASP A 201 -12.54 22.20 -18.22
C ASP A 201 -12.33 22.02 -16.71
N ARG A 202 -12.20 20.77 -16.24
CA ARG A 202 -11.91 20.49 -14.83
C ARG A 202 -10.53 20.99 -14.42
N ALA A 203 -9.53 20.71 -15.24
CA ALA A 203 -8.17 21.20 -15.00
C ALA A 203 -8.15 22.73 -14.86
N ALA A 204 -8.82 23.44 -15.76
CA ALA A 204 -8.92 24.90 -15.70
C ALA A 204 -9.64 25.38 -14.43
N ALA A 205 -10.73 24.72 -14.04
CA ALA A 205 -11.48 25.06 -12.83
C ALA A 205 -10.65 24.80 -11.56
N SER A 206 -9.95 23.67 -11.49
CA SER A 206 -9.09 23.31 -10.37
C SER A 206 -7.94 24.31 -10.20
N ALA A 207 -7.22 24.61 -11.27
CA ALA A 207 -6.14 25.59 -11.25
C ALA A 207 -6.63 27.00 -10.86
N ALA A 208 -7.76 27.44 -11.40
CA ALA A 208 -8.35 28.73 -11.02
C ALA A 208 -8.70 28.80 -9.53
N ALA A 209 -9.21 27.70 -8.96
CA ALA A 209 -9.52 27.61 -7.52
C ALA A 209 -8.25 27.64 -6.64
N ALA A 210 -7.16 27.06 -7.13
CA ALA A 210 -5.85 27.03 -6.46
C ALA A 210 -5.02 28.31 -6.71
N GLY A 211 -5.42 29.17 -7.67
CA GLY A 211 -4.63 30.33 -8.08
C GLY A 211 -3.39 29.99 -8.88
N GLU A 212 -3.39 28.84 -9.53
CA GLU A 212 -2.28 28.28 -10.29
C GLU A 212 -2.46 28.52 -11.80
N VAL A 213 -1.35 28.47 -12.52
CA VAL A 213 -1.33 28.63 -13.98
C VAL A 213 -1.05 27.26 -14.60
N LEU A 214 -1.99 26.77 -15.41
CA LEU A 214 -1.80 25.54 -16.16
C LEU A 214 -0.88 25.73 -17.37
N PRO A 215 -0.09 24.71 -17.71
CA PRO A 215 0.57 24.64 -19.00
C PRO A 215 -0.48 24.58 -20.12
N PRO A 216 -0.14 25.01 -21.34
CA PRO A 216 -1.07 24.94 -22.47
C PRO A 216 -1.46 23.49 -22.75
N THR A 217 -2.76 23.23 -22.81
CA THR A 217 -3.28 21.88 -23.11
C THR A 217 -2.96 21.50 -24.57
N PRO A 218 -2.27 20.38 -24.81
CA PRO A 218 -2.02 19.87 -26.16
C PRO A 218 -3.32 19.65 -26.95
N ALA A 219 -3.25 19.87 -28.27
CA ALA A 219 -4.40 19.66 -29.12
C ALA A 219 -4.86 18.20 -29.10
N GLY A 220 -6.15 17.97 -28.88
CA GLY A 220 -6.75 16.64 -28.83
C GLY A 220 -6.55 15.90 -27.49
N LEU A 221 -5.95 16.55 -26.47
CA LEU A 221 -5.76 15.93 -25.16
C LEU A 221 -7.07 15.80 -24.38
N ASP A 222 -7.98 16.76 -24.54
CA ASP A 222 -9.29 16.73 -23.87
C ASP A 222 -10.08 15.47 -24.28
N GLY A 223 -10.59 14.74 -23.31
CA GLY A 223 -11.23 13.43 -23.50
C GLY A 223 -10.28 12.26 -23.74
N SER A 224 -8.96 12.49 -23.79
CA SER A 224 -7.99 11.39 -23.86
C SER A 224 -7.95 10.64 -22.53
N ALA A 225 -7.78 9.30 -22.59
CA ALA A 225 -7.84 8.48 -21.41
C ALA A 225 -6.66 7.50 -21.32
N VAL A 226 -6.32 7.15 -20.08
CA VAL A 226 -5.43 6.03 -19.73
C VAL A 226 -6.21 5.04 -18.90
N GLN A 227 -6.11 3.79 -19.26
CA GLN A 227 -6.64 2.66 -18.53
C GLN A 227 -5.50 1.82 -17.98
N LEU A 228 -5.53 1.58 -16.68
CA LEU A 228 -4.66 0.65 -15.98
C LEU A 228 -5.48 -0.55 -15.56
N VAL A 229 -4.97 -1.74 -15.82
CA VAL A 229 -5.65 -2.98 -15.46
C VAL A 229 -4.78 -3.76 -14.48
N ALA A 230 -5.37 -4.23 -13.40
CA ALA A 230 -4.73 -4.84 -12.24
C ALA A 230 -5.39 -6.14 -11.78
N GLY A 231 -4.63 -7.20 -11.51
CA GLY A 231 -5.11 -8.52 -11.08
C GLY A 231 -5.61 -9.40 -12.24
N PRO A 232 -6.03 -10.61 -11.97
CA PRO A 232 -6.17 -11.23 -10.65
C PRO A 232 -4.83 -11.53 -9.97
N GLY A 233 -4.91 -11.83 -8.68
CA GLY A 233 -3.76 -12.24 -7.89
C GLY A 233 -4.08 -13.32 -6.87
N VAL A 234 -3.05 -14.02 -6.44
CA VAL A 234 -3.11 -15.03 -5.38
C VAL A 234 -1.99 -14.78 -4.37
N ALA A 235 -2.26 -15.00 -3.11
CA ALA A 235 -1.26 -14.92 -2.05
C ALA A 235 -1.38 -16.10 -1.09
N GLN A 236 -0.23 -16.57 -0.62
CA GLN A 236 -0.06 -17.49 0.48
C GLN A 236 0.47 -16.72 1.68
N VAL A 237 -0.13 -16.92 2.83
CA VAL A 237 0.27 -16.27 4.08
C VAL A 237 0.59 -17.35 5.10
N PHE A 238 1.85 -17.38 5.51
CA PHE A 238 2.35 -18.28 6.55
C PHE A 238 2.47 -17.51 7.87
N GLU A 239 2.15 -18.18 8.95
CA GLU A 239 2.27 -17.61 10.29
C GLU A 239 3.69 -17.77 10.85
N SER A 240 4.11 -16.78 11.63
CA SER A 240 5.30 -16.93 12.48
C SER A 240 4.93 -17.72 13.74
N ARG A 241 5.94 -18.15 14.51
CA ARG A 241 5.74 -18.81 15.81
C ARG A 241 4.91 -18.01 16.80
N THR A 242 4.79 -16.71 16.61
CA THR A 242 3.99 -15.81 17.44
C THR A 242 2.53 -15.70 16.98
N GLY A 243 2.13 -16.40 15.90
CA GLY A 243 0.77 -16.41 15.37
C GLY A 243 0.41 -15.14 14.58
N VAL A 244 1.41 -14.36 14.14
CA VAL A 244 1.24 -13.24 13.21
C VAL A 244 1.79 -13.63 11.84
N PRO A 245 1.33 -13.02 10.74
CA PRO A 245 1.90 -13.26 9.43
C PRO A 245 3.41 -13.01 9.43
N GLY A 246 4.18 -14.02 9.07
CA GLY A 246 5.64 -13.97 9.05
C GLY A 246 6.22 -14.04 7.65
N LEU A 247 5.53 -14.71 6.71
CA LEU A 247 5.92 -14.81 5.31
C LEU A 247 4.68 -14.71 4.42
N VAL A 248 4.78 -13.95 3.35
CA VAL A 248 3.77 -13.84 2.28
C VAL A 248 4.43 -14.14 0.95
N VAL A 249 3.86 -15.06 0.19
CA VAL A 249 4.25 -15.33 -1.19
C VAL A 249 3.06 -15.03 -2.08
N GLY A 250 3.21 -14.07 -2.98
CA GLY A 250 2.13 -13.61 -3.86
C GLY A 250 2.51 -13.70 -5.33
N ARG A 251 1.52 -14.00 -6.18
CA ARG A 251 1.58 -13.87 -7.63
C ARG A 251 0.39 -13.09 -8.14
N ALA A 252 0.63 -12.24 -9.12
CA ALA A 252 -0.42 -11.52 -9.82
C ALA A 252 -0.08 -11.40 -11.30
N VAL A 253 -1.10 -11.36 -12.16
CA VAL A 253 -0.88 -11.01 -13.56
C VAL A 253 -0.26 -9.61 -13.60
N ALA A 254 0.83 -9.49 -14.36
CA ALA A 254 1.59 -8.23 -14.44
C ALA A 254 0.75 -7.10 -15.04
N PRO A 255 0.88 -5.85 -14.52
CA PRO A 255 0.07 -4.74 -14.97
C PRO A 255 0.19 -4.44 -16.45
N THR A 256 -0.91 -3.96 -17.01
CA THR A 256 -0.90 -3.37 -18.34
C THR A 256 -1.55 -2.00 -18.33
N ALA A 257 -1.06 -1.11 -19.17
CA ALA A 257 -1.72 0.14 -19.44
C ALA A 257 -2.05 0.25 -20.93
N SER A 258 -3.17 0.91 -21.20
CA SER A 258 -3.58 1.30 -22.53
C SER A 258 -4.05 2.75 -22.53
N SER A 259 -3.94 3.44 -23.66
CA SER A 259 -4.40 4.81 -23.82
C SER A 259 -5.31 4.95 -25.03
N SER A 260 -6.17 5.95 -24.98
CA SER A 260 -7.01 6.38 -26.11
C SER A 260 -6.91 7.88 -26.30
N GLY A 261 -7.12 8.37 -27.51
CA GLY A 261 -6.98 9.78 -27.86
C GLY A 261 -5.55 10.10 -28.30
N VAL A 262 -4.87 11.03 -27.61
CA VAL A 262 -3.46 11.36 -27.92
C VAL A 262 -2.51 10.22 -27.53
N PRO A 263 -1.28 10.16 -28.09
CA PRO A 263 -0.24 9.22 -27.65
C PRO A 263 0.01 9.34 -26.15
N PHE A 264 0.26 8.21 -25.50
CA PHE A 264 0.47 8.14 -24.05
C PHE A 264 1.53 9.13 -23.54
N ASP A 265 2.67 9.24 -24.26
CA ASP A 265 3.74 10.16 -23.85
C ASP A 265 3.26 11.61 -23.79
N THR A 266 2.39 12.02 -24.75
CA THR A 266 1.80 13.36 -24.74
C THR A 266 0.92 13.60 -23.50
N LEU A 267 0.09 12.62 -23.16
CA LEU A 267 -0.75 12.70 -21.95
C LEU A 267 0.10 12.66 -20.68
N ARG A 268 1.07 11.74 -20.59
CA ARG A 268 1.99 11.64 -19.47
C ARG A 268 2.76 12.94 -19.24
N ASP A 269 3.40 13.47 -20.28
CA ASP A 269 4.21 14.69 -20.16
C ASP A 269 3.36 15.89 -19.73
N HIS A 270 2.12 15.95 -20.21
CA HIS A 270 1.20 16.99 -19.75
C HIS A 270 0.82 16.79 -18.28
N LEU A 271 0.47 15.58 -17.85
CA LEU A 271 0.14 15.30 -16.46
C LEU A 271 1.32 15.57 -15.51
N LEU A 272 2.56 15.24 -15.92
CA LEU A 272 3.75 15.53 -15.15
C LEU A 272 4.09 17.03 -15.08
N SER A 273 3.57 17.84 -16.00
CA SER A 273 3.73 19.29 -16.01
C SER A 273 2.67 20.04 -15.20
N LEU A 274 1.66 19.32 -14.66
CA LEU A 274 0.62 19.93 -13.83
C LEU A 274 1.16 20.39 -12.49
N PRO A 275 0.65 21.50 -11.94
CA PRO A 275 1.09 22.00 -10.64
C PRO A 275 0.76 21.03 -9.50
N GLY A 276 1.61 21.03 -8.46
CA GLY A 276 1.43 20.18 -7.25
C GLY A 276 2.18 18.85 -7.27
N LEU A 277 2.80 18.47 -8.39
CA LEU A 277 3.69 17.30 -8.42
C LEU A 277 5.12 17.73 -8.08
N PRO A 278 5.81 17.13 -7.08
CA PRO A 278 7.20 17.41 -6.79
C PRO A 278 8.11 17.17 -8.01
N ASP A 279 9.07 18.09 -8.25
CA ASP A 279 9.91 18.05 -9.45
C ASP A 279 10.75 16.77 -9.57
N ASP A 280 11.23 16.23 -8.47
CA ASP A 280 12.02 15.00 -8.41
C ASP A 280 11.17 13.76 -8.70
N VAL A 281 9.92 13.72 -8.25
CA VAL A 281 8.96 12.67 -8.59
C VAL A 281 8.57 12.76 -10.07
N ALA A 282 8.29 13.96 -10.57
CA ALA A 282 7.99 14.19 -11.98
C ALA A 282 9.15 13.73 -12.87
N ALA A 283 10.40 14.07 -12.51
CA ALA A 283 11.59 13.67 -13.24
C ALA A 283 11.80 12.15 -13.27
N GLN A 284 11.55 11.45 -12.15
CA GLN A 284 11.60 9.99 -12.11
C GLN A 284 10.51 9.38 -12.98
N LEU A 285 9.26 9.85 -12.87
CA LEU A 285 8.13 9.35 -13.67
C LEU A 285 8.30 9.63 -15.17
N ALA A 286 8.97 10.71 -15.56
CA ALA A 286 9.26 11.01 -16.95
C ALA A 286 10.20 9.98 -17.63
N THR A 287 10.94 9.19 -16.85
CA THR A 287 11.81 8.14 -17.38
C THR A 287 11.02 6.92 -17.86
N PHE A 288 9.76 6.77 -17.45
CA PHE A 288 8.91 5.66 -17.86
C PHE A 288 8.27 5.97 -19.23
N THR A 289 8.63 5.19 -20.23
CA THR A 289 8.13 5.33 -21.60
C THR A 289 7.15 4.21 -21.96
N ALA A 290 6.30 4.45 -22.94
CA ALA A 290 5.36 3.46 -23.44
C ALA A 290 6.04 2.17 -23.94
N ASP A 291 7.28 2.27 -24.44
CA ASP A 291 8.03 1.15 -25.00
C ASP A 291 8.89 0.41 -23.94
N GLY A 292 8.92 0.89 -22.69
CA GLY A 292 9.91 0.46 -21.70
C GLY A 292 9.58 -0.84 -20.97
N GLY A 293 8.33 -1.30 -20.96
CA GLY A 293 7.92 -2.52 -20.23
C GLY A 293 8.18 -2.47 -18.71
N THR A 294 8.50 -1.30 -18.16
CA THR A 294 8.90 -1.13 -16.76
C THR A 294 7.78 -0.50 -15.95
N LEU A 295 7.33 -1.20 -14.91
CA LEU A 295 6.35 -0.69 -13.96
C LEU A 295 7.05 0.13 -12.87
N PRO A 296 6.69 1.41 -12.69
CA PRO A 296 7.16 2.17 -11.54
C PRO A 296 6.57 1.61 -10.24
N LEU A 297 7.43 1.24 -9.30
CA LEU A 297 7.06 0.83 -7.96
C LEU A 297 7.32 1.98 -6.99
N PRO A 298 6.31 2.70 -6.52
CA PRO A 298 6.50 3.77 -5.56
C PRO A 298 7.05 3.23 -4.23
N VAL A 299 8.18 3.76 -3.76
CA VAL A 299 8.83 3.31 -2.54
C VAL A 299 9.12 4.51 -1.63
N PRO A 300 8.63 4.52 -0.37
CA PRO A 300 8.91 5.58 0.59
C PRO A 300 10.39 5.52 1.02
N ALA A 301 11.22 6.37 0.42
CA ALA A 301 12.67 6.36 0.60
C ALA A 301 13.11 6.70 2.03
N ASP A 302 12.28 7.40 2.79
CA ASP A 302 12.48 7.65 4.21
C ASP A 302 12.34 6.40 5.08
N ARG A 303 11.66 5.36 4.60
CA ARG A 303 11.35 4.12 5.35
C ARG A 303 11.94 2.86 4.76
N VAL A 304 12.14 2.82 3.46
CA VAL A 304 12.54 1.62 2.72
C VAL A 304 13.81 1.91 1.91
N THR A 305 14.71 0.95 1.90
CA THR A 305 15.86 0.90 0.98
C THR A 305 15.57 -0.12 -0.11
N THR A 306 16.14 0.10 -1.29
CA THR A 306 16.00 -0.81 -2.42
C THR A 306 17.36 -1.20 -2.98
N SER A 307 17.49 -2.46 -3.42
CA SER A 307 18.66 -2.95 -4.14
C SER A 307 18.26 -3.84 -5.30
N ALA A 308 19.07 -3.82 -6.36
CA ALA A 308 18.88 -4.69 -7.51
C ALA A 308 19.52 -6.05 -7.26
N THR A 309 18.85 -7.12 -7.68
CA THR A 309 19.29 -8.51 -7.60
C THR A 309 18.73 -9.31 -8.76
N ASP A 310 18.83 -10.63 -8.71
CA ASP A 310 18.14 -11.56 -9.58
C ASP A 310 17.56 -12.76 -8.82
N VAL A 311 16.48 -13.30 -9.38
CA VAL A 311 15.90 -14.59 -8.98
C VAL A 311 16.04 -15.52 -10.19
N ASP A 312 16.92 -16.50 -10.13
CA ASP A 312 17.23 -17.46 -11.20
C ASP A 312 17.53 -16.79 -12.57
N GLY A 313 18.28 -15.68 -12.53
CA GLY A 313 18.65 -14.91 -13.72
C GLY A 313 17.59 -13.93 -14.20
N VAL A 314 16.43 -13.83 -13.54
CA VAL A 314 15.41 -12.82 -13.81
C VAL A 314 15.68 -11.59 -12.94
N PRO A 315 15.80 -10.38 -13.50
CA PRO A 315 16.01 -9.16 -12.71
C PRO A 315 14.93 -8.98 -11.64
N ALA A 316 15.38 -8.71 -10.42
CA ALA A 316 14.55 -8.56 -9.26
C ALA A 316 14.94 -7.34 -8.43
N THR A 317 14.00 -6.83 -7.62
CA THR A 317 14.23 -5.74 -6.68
C THR A 317 14.00 -6.25 -5.27
N VAL A 318 14.99 -6.06 -4.40
CA VAL A 318 14.85 -6.24 -2.95
C VAL A 318 14.45 -4.91 -2.33
N LEU A 319 13.49 -4.98 -1.41
CA LEU A 319 13.05 -3.88 -0.57
C LEU A 319 13.28 -4.27 0.89
N GLU A 320 13.86 -3.37 1.67
CA GLU A 320 14.09 -3.59 3.11
C GLU A 320 13.62 -2.36 3.89
N THR A 321 12.88 -2.57 4.94
CA THR A 321 12.55 -1.47 5.85
C THR A 321 13.80 -1.04 6.61
N ARG A 322 13.98 0.29 6.80
CA ARG A 322 15.18 0.84 7.47
C ARG A 322 15.35 0.42 8.93
N ASP A 323 14.29 -0.08 9.55
CA ASP A 323 14.31 -0.68 10.89
C ASP A 323 14.68 -2.17 10.87
N GLY A 324 14.86 -2.76 9.67
CA GLY A 324 15.24 -4.16 9.48
C GLY A 324 14.14 -5.16 9.90
N LEU A 325 12.89 -4.72 10.02
CA LEU A 325 11.80 -5.60 10.47
C LEU A 325 11.14 -6.38 9.33
N LEU A 326 11.17 -5.85 8.11
CA LEU A 326 10.51 -6.44 6.95
C LEU A 326 11.43 -6.36 5.73
N SER A 327 11.45 -7.43 4.97
CA SER A 327 12.08 -7.47 3.65
C SER A 327 11.12 -8.06 2.62
N ALA A 328 11.32 -7.68 1.37
CA ALA A 328 10.58 -8.22 0.24
C ALA A 328 11.48 -8.32 -0.98
N VAL A 329 11.21 -9.28 -1.84
CA VAL A 329 11.77 -9.35 -3.19
C VAL A 329 10.64 -9.40 -4.20
N VAL A 330 10.78 -8.63 -5.29
CA VAL A 330 9.78 -8.48 -6.35
C VAL A 330 10.44 -8.69 -7.69
N TRP A 331 9.84 -9.51 -8.55
CA TRP A 331 10.28 -9.68 -9.94
C TRP A 331 9.11 -9.95 -10.87
N VAL A 332 9.36 -9.82 -12.16
CA VAL A 332 8.38 -10.11 -13.21
C VAL A 332 8.95 -11.20 -14.12
N SER A 333 8.17 -12.22 -14.34
CA SER A 333 8.50 -13.30 -15.28
C SER A 333 7.25 -13.73 -16.02
N GLU A 334 7.36 -13.88 -17.34
CA GLU A 334 6.27 -14.38 -18.21
C GLU A 334 4.92 -13.66 -18.02
N GLY A 335 4.95 -12.33 -17.79
CA GLY A 335 3.75 -11.54 -17.56
C GLY A 335 3.11 -11.72 -16.18
N THR A 336 3.85 -12.28 -15.23
CA THR A 336 3.44 -12.46 -13.84
C THR A 336 4.40 -11.72 -12.90
N VAL A 337 3.87 -10.89 -12.01
CA VAL A 337 4.60 -10.33 -10.88
C VAL A 337 4.59 -11.35 -9.76
N THR A 338 5.75 -11.66 -9.21
CA THR A 338 5.88 -12.48 -8.00
C THR A 338 6.53 -11.67 -6.89
N VAL A 339 6.07 -11.88 -5.67
CA VAL A 339 6.56 -11.23 -4.47
C VAL A 339 6.75 -12.27 -3.38
N VAL A 340 7.88 -12.19 -2.70
CA VAL A 340 8.14 -12.84 -1.42
C VAL A 340 8.42 -11.74 -0.42
N ALA A 341 7.69 -11.70 0.69
CA ALA A 341 7.83 -10.67 1.72
C ALA A 341 7.60 -11.24 3.11
N GLY A 342 8.32 -10.75 4.09
CA GLY A 342 8.14 -11.24 5.46
C GLY A 342 8.91 -10.48 6.52
N SER A 343 8.73 -10.93 7.76
CA SER A 343 9.55 -10.52 8.92
C SER A 343 10.85 -11.34 8.94
N LEU A 344 11.56 -11.28 7.84
CA LEU A 344 12.76 -12.01 7.49
C LEU A 344 13.80 -11.01 7.00
N ASP A 345 15.07 -11.38 6.97
CA ASP A 345 16.08 -10.55 6.34
C ASP A 345 16.06 -10.69 4.80
N ALA A 346 16.86 -9.86 4.11
CA ALA A 346 16.88 -9.84 2.64
C ALA A 346 17.39 -11.15 2.05
N ASP A 347 18.35 -11.78 2.69
CA ASP A 347 18.94 -13.05 2.21
C ASP A 347 17.92 -14.20 2.35
N GLU A 348 17.18 -14.24 3.47
CA GLU A 348 16.14 -15.23 3.71
C GLU A 348 14.97 -15.11 2.71
N VAL A 349 14.47 -13.89 2.43
CA VAL A 349 13.39 -13.73 1.42
C VAL A 349 13.89 -14.08 0.02
N LEU A 350 15.16 -13.82 -0.28
CA LEU A 350 15.76 -14.15 -1.57
C LEU A 350 15.98 -15.66 -1.73
N GLU A 351 16.34 -16.36 -0.66
CA GLU A 351 16.45 -17.82 -0.64
C GLU A 351 15.08 -18.45 -0.92
N VAL A 352 14.04 -18.05 -0.22
CA VAL A 352 12.66 -18.50 -0.50
C VAL A 352 12.27 -18.22 -1.94
N ALA A 353 12.58 -17.02 -2.48
CA ALA A 353 12.23 -16.65 -3.84
C ALA A 353 12.88 -17.57 -4.90
N ARG A 354 14.14 -18.00 -4.68
CA ARG A 354 14.88 -18.89 -5.58
C ARG A 354 14.43 -20.35 -5.50
N GLU A 355 13.79 -20.74 -4.41
CA GLU A 355 13.28 -22.10 -4.20
C GLU A 355 11.83 -22.29 -4.64
N LEU A 356 11.13 -21.22 -5.03
CA LEU A 356 9.74 -21.30 -5.50
C LEU A 356 9.62 -22.13 -6.79
N ARG A 357 8.60 -22.99 -6.83
CA ARG A 357 8.29 -23.86 -7.98
C ARG A 357 6.86 -23.67 -8.46
#